data_bd2d5235523e17b30187922c2de2fa39
#
_entry.id   bd2d5235523e17b30187922c2de2fa39
#
_cell.length_a   1.000
_cell.length_b   1.000
_cell.length_c   1.000
_cell.angle_alpha   90.00
_cell.angle_beta   90.00
_cell.angle_gamma   90.00
#
_symmetry.space_group_name_H-M   'P 1'
#
loop_
_entity.id
_entity.type
_entity.pdbx_description
1 polymer ?
#
loop_
_entity_poly.entity_id
_entity_poly.type
_entity_poly.pdbx_seq_one_letter_code
_entity_poly.pdbx_strand_id
1 'polypeptide(L)'
;ACRRLMVCACEDVGLAWPQIIPIVKAAVDIANAVGLPEARLPLADAVVLVATAPKSNSAHDGINAAIADIQAGRTGPIPRQLQNKHYDGADAKVKGQHYIYPHDYPNHWVEQQYLPDAIKDRRYYQPGDNKNEQAFAQYWKKIKGEL
;
A
#
# COMPACT_ATOMS: atom_id res chain seq x y z
N ALA A 1 16.21 -12.56 -15.23
CA ALA A 1 15.18 -13.39 -14.58
C ALA A 1 14.81 -12.85 -13.21
N CYS A 2 15.73 -12.71 -12.25
CA CYS A 2 15.48 -12.33 -10.84
C CYS A 2 14.67 -11.04 -10.68
N ARG A 3 15.08 -9.95 -11.36
CA ARG A 3 14.36 -8.67 -11.28
C ARG A 3 12.90 -8.80 -11.74
N ARG A 4 12.64 -9.50 -12.84
CA ARG A 4 11.27 -9.69 -13.34
C ARG A 4 10.44 -10.53 -12.39
N LEU A 5 11.02 -11.56 -11.80
CA LEU A 5 10.35 -12.40 -10.82
C LEU A 5 9.92 -11.61 -9.58
N MET A 6 10.78 -10.72 -9.07
CA MET A 6 10.43 -9.81 -7.96
C MET A 6 9.30 -8.84 -8.34
N VAL A 7 9.32 -8.31 -9.57
CA VAL A 7 8.25 -7.44 -10.07
C VAL A 7 6.92 -8.21 -10.13
N CYS A 8 6.89 -9.41 -10.73
CA CYS A 8 5.69 -10.24 -10.80
C CYS A 8 5.14 -10.61 -9.42
N ALA A 9 6.01 -10.88 -8.45
CA ALA A 9 5.57 -11.14 -7.08
C ALA A 9 4.82 -9.95 -6.45
N CYS A 10 5.24 -8.72 -6.75
CA CYS A 10 4.61 -7.51 -6.23
C CYS A 10 3.40 -7.05 -7.06
N GLU A 11 3.49 -7.16 -8.39
CA GLU A 11 2.51 -6.62 -9.35
C GLU A 11 1.33 -7.57 -9.55
N ASP A 12 1.62 -8.88 -9.74
CA ASP A 12 0.60 -9.85 -10.15
C ASP A 12 0.02 -10.62 -8.95
N VAL A 13 0.86 -11.01 -7.98
CA VAL A 13 0.39 -11.72 -6.76
C VAL A 13 0.01 -10.71 -5.68
N GLY A 14 0.93 -9.80 -5.35
CA GLY A 14 0.68 -8.67 -4.47
C GLY A 14 -0.07 -9.02 -3.19
N LEU A 15 -1.16 -8.33 -2.95
CA LEU A 15 -1.96 -8.46 -1.73
C LEU A 15 -2.81 -9.74 -1.66
N ALA A 16 -2.95 -10.49 -2.76
CA ALA A 16 -3.62 -11.79 -2.73
C ALA A 16 -2.85 -12.81 -1.87
N TRP A 17 -1.51 -12.71 -1.85
CA TRP A 17 -0.64 -13.47 -0.96
C TRP A 17 0.63 -12.68 -0.62
N PRO A 18 0.59 -11.74 0.32
CA PRO A 18 1.70 -10.79 0.59
C PRO A 18 3.03 -11.47 0.95
N GLN A 19 2.98 -12.67 1.53
CA GLN A 19 4.17 -13.44 1.91
C GLN A 19 5.04 -13.81 0.71
N ILE A 20 4.52 -13.79 -0.51
CA ILE A 20 5.30 -14.06 -1.72
C ILE A 20 6.47 -13.10 -1.90
N ILE A 21 6.31 -11.84 -1.46
CA ILE A 21 7.32 -10.79 -1.66
C ILE A 21 8.63 -11.14 -0.94
N PRO A 22 8.66 -11.37 0.38
CA PRO A 22 9.89 -11.79 1.06
C PRO A 22 10.38 -13.17 0.63
N ILE A 23 9.49 -14.11 0.24
CA ILE A 23 9.87 -15.43 -0.25
C ILE A 23 10.68 -15.30 -1.56
N VAL A 24 10.17 -14.54 -2.53
CA VAL A 24 10.86 -14.33 -3.81
C VAL A 24 12.16 -13.55 -3.60
N LYS A 25 12.18 -12.56 -2.69
CA LYS A 25 13.40 -11.84 -2.33
C LYS A 25 14.45 -12.80 -1.78
N ALA A 26 14.09 -13.67 -0.85
CA ALA A 26 14.99 -14.68 -0.28
C ALA A 26 15.52 -15.64 -1.36
N ALA A 27 14.67 -16.13 -2.27
CA ALA A 27 15.07 -16.99 -3.37
C ALA A 27 16.11 -16.31 -4.30
N VAL A 28 15.92 -15.03 -4.59
CA VAL A 28 16.87 -14.23 -5.39
C VAL A 28 18.20 -14.05 -4.64
N ASP A 29 18.17 -13.78 -3.34
CA ASP A 29 19.40 -13.64 -2.54
C ASP A 29 20.20 -14.96 -2.49
N ILE A 30 19.52 -16.09 -2.29
CA ILE A 30 20.15 -17.42 -2.33
C ILE A 30 20.76 -17.66 -3.70
N ALA A 31 20.02 -17.39 -4.79
CA ALA A 31 20.52 -17.59 -6.15
C ALA A 31 21.79 -16.78 -6.43
N ASN A 32 21.83 -15.53 -5.93
CA ASN A 32 23.02 -14.68 -6.05
C ASN A 32 24.21 -15.18 -5.20
N ALA A 33 23.92 -15.74 -4.03
CA ALA A 33 24.94 -16.23 -3.12
C ALA A 33 25.60 -17.54 -3.61
N VAL A 34 24.79 -18.47 -4.15
CA VAL A 34 25.30 -19.80 -4.56
C VAL A 34 25.80 -19.83 -6.00
N GLY A 35 25.29 -18.96 -6.86
CA GLY A 35 25.66 -18.95 -8.28
C GLY A 35 25.14 -20.17 -9.07
N LEU A 36 25.49 -20.21 -10.35
CA LEU A 36 25.14 -21.34 -11.23
C LEU A 36 26.15 -22.51 -11.06
N PRO A 37 25.67 -23.75 -11.15
CA PRO A 37 24.31 -24.16 -11.57
C PRO A 37 23.25 -24.20 -10.46
N GLU A 38 23.59 -24.07 -9.18
CA GLU A 38 22.71 -24.25 -8.02
C GLU A 38 21.61 -23.17 -7.93
N ALA A 39 21.89 -21.95 -8.39
CA ALA A 39 20.93 -20.84 -8.43
C ALA A 39 19.59 -21.19 -9.11
N ARG A 40 19.58 -22.19 -10.00
CA ARG A 40 18.35 -22.65 -10.66
C ARG A 40 17.32 -23.20 -9.69
N LEU A 41 17.75 -23.79 -8.55
CA LEU A 41 16.85 -24.42 -7.58
C LEU A 41 15.95 -23.38 -6.86
N PRO A 42 16.49 -22.40 -6.14
CA PRO A 42 15.65 -21.39 -5.49
C PRO A 42 14.82 -20.57 -6.50
N LEU A 43 15.33 -20.35 -7.70
CA LEU A 43 14.58 -19.66 -8.74
C LEU A 43 13.41 -20.51 -9.27
N ALA A 44 13.57 -21.82 -9.40
CA ALA A 44 12.50 -22.73 -9.80
C ALA A 44 11.38 -22.75 -8.75
N ASP A 45 11.72 -22.85 -7.46
CA ASP A 45 10.75 -22.77 -6.36
C ASP A 45 9.96 -21.47 -6.41
N ALA A 46 10.64 -20.34 -6.54
CA ALA A 46 10.01 -19.03 -6.63
C ALA A 46 9.10 -18.89 -7.86
N VAL A 47 9.50 -19.42 -9.01
CA VAL A 47 8.67 -19.41 -10.24
C VAL A 47 7.39 -20.20 -10.04
N VAL A 48 7.47 -21.41 -9.46
CA VAL A 48 6.30 -22.24 -9.19
C VAL A 48 5.35 -21.53 -8.22
N LEU A 49 5.87 -20.98 -7.13
CA LEU A 49 5.08 -20.25 -6.14
C LEU A 49 4.37 -19.04 -6.75
N VAL A 50 5.06 -18.22 -7.54
CA VAL A 50 4.45 -17.07 -8.22
C VAL A 50 3.41 -17.52 -9.25
N ALA A 51 3.68 -18.60 -10.00
CA ALA A 51 2.77 -19.09 -11.03
C ALA A 51 1.47 -19.64 -10.44
N THR A 52 1.54 -20.32 -9.30
CA THR A 52 0.39 -20.99 -8.67
C THR A 52 -0.32 -20.16 -7.60
N ALA A 53 0.25 -19.02 -7.18
CA ALA A 53 -0.35 -18.12 -6.20
C ALA A 53 -1.66 -17.50 -6.71
N PRO A 54 -2.60 -17.15 -5.81
CA PRO A 54 -3.69 -16.26 -6.16
C PRO A 54 -3.14 -14.92 -6.66
N LYS A 55 -3.91 -14.21 -7.47
CA LYS A 55 -3.47 -12.98 -8.14
C LYS A 55 -4.27 -11.77 -7.67
N SER A 56 -3.58 -10.63 -7.54
CA SER A 56 -4.19 -9.32 -7.33
C SER A 56 -3.23 -8.22 -7.78
N ASN A 57 -3.72 -7.33 -8.61
CA ASN A 57 -3.04 -6.11 -9.02
C ASN A 57 -3.59 -4.85 -8.33
N SER A 58 -4.38 -5.01 -7.27
CA SER A 58 -5.09 -3.90 -6.60
C SER A 58 -4.16 -2.78 -6.12
N ALA A 59 -2.98 -3.13 -5.58
CA ALA A 59 -2.00 -2.13 -5.16
C ALA A 59 -1.33 -1.43 -6.36
N HIS A 60 -1.04 -2.16 -7.44
CA HIS A 60 -0.53 -1.60 -8.70
C HIS A 60 -1.52 -0.60 -9.29
N ASP A 61 -2.79 -0.95 -9.38
CA ASP A 61 -3.83 -0.06 -9.91
C ASP A 61 -4.02 1.17 -9.01
N GLY A 62 -3.95 0.98 -7.69
CA GLY A 62 -4.04 2.05 -6.72
C GLY A 62 -2.95 3.11 -6.89
N ILE A 63 -1.67 2.70 -6.99
CA ILE A 63 -0.57 3.65 -7.19
C ILE A 63 -0.63 4.33 -8.56
N ASN A 64 -1.01 3.60 -9.61
CA ASN A 64 -1.15 4.17 -10.95
C ASN A 64 -2.27 5.21 -11.01
N ALA A 65 -3.39 4.97 -10.34
CA ALA A 65 -4.49 5.94 -10.24
C ALA A 65 -4.03 7.22 -9.51
N ALA A 66 -3.24 7.10 -8.44
CA ALA A 66 -2.68 8.25 -7.74
C ALA A 66 -1.69 9.04 -8.61
N ILE A 67 -0.82 8.35 -9.34
CA ILE A 67 0.13 8.99 -10.29
C ILE A 67 -0.65 9.72 -11.39
N ALA A 68 -1.70 9.10 -11.93
CA ALA A 68 -2.54 9.71 -12.97
C ALA A 68 -3.22 11.01 -12.47
N ASP A 69 -3.68 11.05 -11.23
CA ASP A 69 -4.23 12.27 -10.63
C ASP A 69 -3.18 13.37 -10.53
N ILE A 70 -1.97 13.06 -10.10
CA ILE A 70 -0.85 14.02 -10.03
C ILE A 70 -0.50 14.55 -11.43
N GLN A 71 -0.36 13.67 -12.41
CA GLN A 71 -0.03 14.03 -13.80
C GLN A 71 -1.12 14.91 -14.44
N ALA A 72 -2.38 14.72 -14.05
CA ALA A 72 -3.50 15.55 -14.48
C ALA A 72 -3.65 16.85 -13.70
N GLY A 73 -2.70 17.18 -12.80
CA GLY A 73 -2.76 18.38 -11.97
C GLY A 73 -3.80 18.32 -10.84
N ARG A 74 -4.42 17.16 -10.61
CA ARG A 74 -5.35 16.94 -9.49
C ARG A 74 -4.55 16.68 -8.22
N THR A 75 -4.09 17.72 -7.62
CA THR A 75 -3.31 17.72 -6.38
C THR A 75 -3.58 18.99 -5.60
N GLY A 76 -2.95 19.19 -4.47
CA GLY A 76 -3.11 20.39 -3.66
C GLY A 76 -2.20 20.38 -2.45
N PRO A 77 -2.28 21.42 -1.61
CA PRO A 77 -1.51 21.47 -0.38
C PRO A 77 -1.94 20.35 0.57
N ILE A 78 -0.98 19.84 1.31
CA ILE A 78 -1.25 18.88 2.40
C ILE A 78 -2.20 19.53 3.40
N PRO A 79 -3.27 18.84 3.85
CA PRO A 79 -4.19 19.36 4.86
C PRO A 79 -3.47 19.94 6.07
N ARG A 80 -3.95 21.10 6.56
CA ARG A 80 -3.26 21.86 7.60
C ARG A 80 -2.98 21.06 8.87
N GLN A 81 -3.92 20.25 9.29
CA GLN A 81 -3.81 19.38 10.48
C GLN A 81 -2.68 18.32 10.37
N LEU A 82 -2.23 17.99 9.17
CA LEU A 82 -1.13 17.04 8.94
C LEU A 82 0.24 17.74 8.86
N GLN A 83 0.26 19.07 8.82
CA GLN A 83 1.47 19.86 8.88
C GLN A 83 1.94 20.00 10.33
N ASN A 84 3.13 20.53 10.56
CA ASN A 84 3.71 20.64 11.89
C ASN A 84 2.74 21.25 12.91
N LYS A 85 2.43 20.51 13.99
CA LYS A 85 1.42 20.90 14.97
C LYS A 85 1.84 22.02 15.93
N HIS A 86 3.10 22.41 15.94
CA HIS A 86 3.64 23.38 16.91
C HIS A 86 3.66 24.81 16.39
N TYR A 87 3.31 25.03 15.12
CA TYR A 87 3.37 26.38 14.54
C TYR A 87 2.25 26.61 13.53
N ASP A 88 1.23 27.30 13.97
CA ASP A 88 0.34 28.00 13.05
C ASP A 88 1.08 29.26 12.60
N GLY A 89 1.63 29.26 11.38
CA GLY A 89 2.32 30.42 10.83
C GLY A 89 1.55 31.72 11.07
N ALA A 90 2.25 32.85 11.18
CA ALA A 90 1.63 34.15 11.42
C ALA A 90 0.51 34.47 10.42
N ASP A 91 0.58 33.89 9.20
CA ASP A 91 -0.36 34.10 8.10
C ASP A 91 -1.45 33.02 8.00
N ALA A 92 -1.53 32.08 8.96
CA ALA A 92 -2.56 31.05 8.92
C ALA A 92 -3.95 31.66 9.08
N LYS A 93 -4.81 31.52 8.06
CA LYS A 93 -6.20 32.03 8.06
C LYS A 93 -7.09 31.31 9.09
N VAL A 94 -6.77 30.06 9.40
CA VAL A 94 -7.45 29.26 10.42
C VAL A 94 -6.41 28.75 11.41
N LYS A 95 -6.60 29.08 12.67
CA LYS A 95 -5.72 28.66 13.78
C LYS A 95 -6.36 27.50 14.55
N GLY A 96 -5.53 26.66 15.20
CA GLY A 96 -6.01 25.60 16.08
C GLY A 96 -6.42 24.31 15.36
N GLN A 97 -6.14 24.17 14.07
CA GLN A 97 -6.30 22.88 13.39
C GLN A 97 -5.12 21.97 13.73
N HIS A 98 -5.37 21.00 14.61
CA HIS A 98 -4.35 20.06 15.06
C HIS A 98 -4.64 18.65 14.53
N TYR A 99 -3.56 17.89 14.31
CA TYR A 99 -3.66 16.46 14.04
C TYR A 99 -4.33 15.75 15.22
N ILE A 100 -5.38 15.01 14.92
CA ILE A 100 -6.04 14.16 15.89
C ILE A 100 -5.29 12.83 15.92
N TYR A 101 -4.69 12.50 17.08
CA TYR A 101 -3.84 11.32 17.21
C TYR A 101 -4.70 10.06 17.36
N PRO A 102 -4.70 9.12 16.39
CA PRO A 102 -5.61 7.98 16.40
C PRO A 102 -5.47 7.07 17.61
N HIS A 103 -4.26 6.97 18.21
CA HIS A 103 -4.05 6.12 19.37
C HIS A 103 -4.77 6.60 20.66
N ASP A 104 -5.23 7.84 20.69
CA ASP A 104 -6.05 8.38 21.79
C ASP A 104 -7.53 8.01 21.65
N TYR A 105 -7.92 7.32 20.57
CA TYR A 105 -9.30 6.99 20.23
C TYR A 105 -9.53 5.48 20.14
N PRO A 106 -10.78 5.02 20.33
CA PRO A 106 -11.15 3.61 20.18
C PRO A 106 -10.71 3.03 18.83
N ASN A 107 -10.24 1.79 18.84
CA ASN A 107 -9.72 1.08 17.68
C ASN A 107 -8.53 1.76 16.98
N HIS A 108 -7.90 2.75 17.63
CA HIS A 108 -6.80 3.55 17.05
C HIS A 108 -7.17 4.18 15.70
N TRP A 109 -8.43 4.60 15.58
CA TRP A 109 -8.96 5.21 14.37
C TRP A 109 -9.77 6.47 14.69
N VAL A 110 -9.64 7.47 13.84
CA VAL A 110 -10.40 8.71 13.90
C VAL A 110 -10.69 9.20 12.49
N GLU A 111 -11.90 9.72 12.29
CA GLU A 111 -12.25 10.33 11.03
C GLU A 111 -11.60 11.71 10.91
N GLN A 112 -10.64 11.83 10.01
CA GLN A 112 -10.03 13.11 9.65
C GLN A 112 -9.56 13.08 8.19
N GLN A 113 -9.45 14.26 7.59
CA GLN A 113 -9.02 14.37 6.21
C GLN A 113 -7.50 14.22 6.10
N TYR A 114 -7.04 13.30 5.25
CA TYR A 114 -5.62 13.03 4.96
C TYR A 114 -5.18 13.53 3.58
N LEU A 115 -6.11 13.55 2.62
CA LEU A 115 -5.81 13.97 1.25
C LEU A 115 -6.09 15.45 1.05
N PRO A 116 -5.39 16.12 0.10
CA PRO A 116 -5.72 17.47 -0.34
C PRO A 116 -7.18 17.63 -0.76
N ASP A 117 -7.73 18.82 -0.63
CA ASP A 117 -9.16 19.11 -0.90
C ASP A 117 -9.59 18.66 -2.30
N ALA A 118 -8.74 18.85 -3.31
CA ALA A 118 -9.04 18.49 -4.69
C ALA A 118 -9.25 16.97 -4.91
N ILE A 119 -8.75 16.14 -4.00
CA ILE A 119 -8.79 14.67 -4.09
C ILE A 119 -9.27 14.02 -2.78
N LYS A 120 -9.90 14.79 -1.88
CA LYS A 120 -10.29 14.31 -0.54
C LYS A 120 -11.20 13.08 -0.57
N ASP A 121 -12.03 12.94 -1.59
CA ASP A 121 -12.98 11.83 -1.76
C ASP A 121 -12.41 10.66 -2.59
N ARG A 122 -11.14 10.74 -2.98
CA ARG A 122 -10.49 9.68 -3.75
C ARG A 122 -10.22 8.45 -2.90
N ARG A 123 -10.48 7.29 -3.50
CA ARG A 123 -10.10 5.98 -2.95
C ARG A 123 -9.27 5.26 -3.99
N TYR A 124 -7.96 5.25 -3.80
CA TYR A 124 -7.03 4.65 -4.76
C TYR A 124 -6.97 3.14 -4.63
N TYR A 125 -6.98 2.62 -3.40
CA TYR A 125 -7.01 1.19 -3.18
C TYR A 125 -8.45 0.66 -3.20
N GLN A 126 -8.68 -0.32 -4.06
CA GLN A 126 -9.93 -1.09 -4.14
C GLN A 126 -9.58 -2.56 -3.84
N PRO A 127 -10.08 -3.14 -2.73
CA PRO A 127 -9.78 -4.52 -2.40
C PRO A 127 -10.23 -5.49 -3.49
N GLY A 128 -9.34 -6.41 -3.88
CA GLY A 128 -9.70 -7.55 -4.73
C GLY A 128 -10.63 -8.53 -4.02
N ASP A 129 -11.20 -9.46 -4.75
CA ASP A 129 -12.15 -10.47 -4.25
C ASP A 129 -11.49 -11.68 -3.58
N ASN A 130 -10.15 -11.71 -3.52
CA ASN A 130 -9.40 -12.76 -2.85
C ASN A 130 -9.55 -12.72 -1.32
N LYS A 131 -9.30 -13.85 -0.67
CA LYS A 131 -9.50 -14.06 0.77
C LYS A 131 -8.78 -13.02 1.64
N ASN A 132 -7.54 -12.68 1.32
CA ASN A 132 -6.73 -11.79 2.14
C ASN A 132 -7.25 -10.35 2.08
N GLU A 133 -7.51 -9.85 0.88
CA GLU A 133 -8.00 -8.47 0.72
C GLU A 133 -9.43 -8.29 1.25
N GLN A 134 -10.26 -9.32 1.14
CA GLN A 134 -11.58 -9.31 1.77
C GLN A 134 -11.47 -9.31 3.30
N ALA A 135 -10.52 -10.05 3.89
CA ALA A 135 -10.27 -9.99 5.32
C ALA A 135 -9.78 -8.59 5.76
N PHE A 136 -8.89 -7.94 4.99
CA PHE A 136 -8.46 -6.56 5.25
C PHE A 136 -9.63 -5.58 5.17
N ALA A 137 -10.49 -5.71 4.16
CA ALA A 137 -11.66 -4.85 3.99
C ALA A 137 -12.65 -5.00 5.15
N GLN A 138 -12.92 -6.22 5.59
CA GLN A 138 -13.79 -6.49 6.75
C GLN A 138 -13.20 -5.92 8.05
N TYR A 139 -11.91 -6.15 8.28
CA TYR A 139 -11.22 -5.59 9.44
C TYR A 139 -11.29 -4.04 9.44
N TRP A 140 -11.08 -3.42 8.28
CA TRP A 140 -11.15 -1.97 8.12
C TRP A 140 -12.54 -1.42 8.43
N LYS A 141 -13.61 -2.07 7.95
CA LYS A 141 -15.00 -1.72 8.29
C LYS A 141 -15.26 -1.83 9.79
N LYS A 142 -14.76 -2.90 10.42
CA LYS A 142 -14.91 -3.11 11.86
C LYS A 142 -14.28 -1.98 12.68
N ILE A 143 -13.06 -1.56 12.38
CA ILE A 143 -12.37 -0.50 13.14
C ILE A 143 -13.03 0.87 12.96
N LYS A 144 -13.69 1.10 11.83
CA LYS A 144 -14.50 2.31 11.57
C LYS A 144 -15.88 2.30 12.21
N GLY A 145 -16.33 1.16 12.73
CA GLY A 145 -17.68 1.01 13.25
C GLY A 145 -18.76 0.93 12.16
N GLU A 146 -18.41 0.47 10.96
CA GLU A 146 -19.31 0.29 9.82
C GLU A 146 -19.90 -1.13 9.73
N LEU A 147 -19.65 -1.99 10.73
CA LEU A 147 -20.17 -3.35 10.89
C LEU A 147 -21.01 -3.46 12.14
#